data_c40afb229f7555be626f9cb3c3d6f457
#
_entry.id   c40afb229f7555be626f9cb3c3d6f457
#
_cell.length_a   1.000
_cell.length_b   1.000
_cell.length_c   1.000
_cell.angle_alpha   90.00
_cell.angle_beta   90.00
_cell.angle_gamma   90.00
#
_symmetry.space_group_name_H-M   'P 1'
#
loop_
_entity.id
_entity.type
_entity.pdbx_description
1 polymer ?
#
loop_
_entity_poly.entity_id
_entity_poly.type
_entity_poly.pdbx_seq_one_letter_code
_entity_poly.pdbx_strand_id
1 'polypeptide(L)'
;MIISETHPAARRKKEAHMNEVIKNILTRRSIRKFTDQPIPKETLEVLVDAALHAPSGKGLQTWKFTVITNKDAIARLVAAIGAELKRDGYDMYHPAAIIMPSNITDGIWSKEDNACALENIILAAHSLGIGSVWINQMQNICDAPAIREILDDFGVPENHSFF
;
A
#
# COMPACT_ATOMS: atom_id res chain seq x y z
N MET A 1 -18.27 8.66 11.84
CA MET A 1 -17.92 8.47 13.28
C MET A 1 -17.90 9.84 13.94
N ILE A 2 -18.67 10.03 14.99
CA ILE A 2 -18.75 11.31 15.71
C ILE A 2 -17.96 11.15 17.01
N ILE A 3 -16.97 12.01 17.22
CA ILE A 3 -16.14 12.02 18.43
C ILE A 3 -16.32 13.41 19.06
N SER A 4 -16.74 13.46 20.31
CA SER A 4 -16.84 14.72 21.05
C SER A 4 -15.71 14.79 22.08
N GLU A 5 -14.94 15.88 22.07
CA GLU A 5 -14.01 16.22 23.15
C GLU A 5 -14.64 17.21 24.12
N THR A 6 -14.40 16.97 25.36
CA THR A 6 -14.76 17.90 26.42
C THR A 6 -13.51 18.30 27.21
N HIS A 7 -13.09 19.57 27.11
CA HIS A 7 -12.29 20.34 28.05
C HIS A 7 -10.77 20.58 27.80
N PRO A 8 -10.29 21.83 28.05
CA PRO A 8 -8.87 22.23 27.87
C PRO A 8 -7.85 21.54 28.81
N ALA A 9 -8.29 20.83 29.84
CA ALA A 9 -7.44 19.98 30.67
C ALA A 9 -6.82 18.80 29.91
N ALA A 10 -7.32 18.49 28.73
CA ALA A 10 -6.83 17.41 27.85
C ALA A 10 -5.40 17.65 27.32
N ARG A 11 -4.95 18.90 27.23
CA ARG A 11 -3.62 19.23 26.67
C ARG A 11 -2.44 18.73 27.53
N ARG A 12 -2.61 18.69 28.85
CA ARG A 12 -1.61 18.14 29.81
C ARG A 12 -1.68 16.61 29.95
N LYS A 13 -2.79 15.98 29.55
CA LYS A 13 -2.95 14.51 29.50
C LYS A 13 -2.42 13.88 28.22
N LYS A 14 -2.04 14.67 27.21
CA LYS A 14 -1.60 14.18 25.90
C LYS A 14 -0.31 13.35 25.96
N GLU A 15 0.60 13.67 26.88
CA GLU A 15 1.84 12.90 27.07
C GLU A 15 1.63 11.60 27.86
N ALA A 16 0.63 11.56 28.74
CA ALA A 16 0.33 10.41 29.59
C ALA A 16 -0.42 9.26 28.88
N HIS A 17 -0.90 9.45 27.64
CA HIS A 17 -1.69 8.47 26.89
C HIS A 17 -1.08 8.11 25.52
N MET A 18 0.17 8.45 25.27
CA MET A 18 0.86 8.08 24.03
C MET A 18 1.36 6.63 24.14
N ASN A 19 0.51 5.68 23.72
CA ASN A 19 0.93 4.30 23.57
C ASN A 19 1.68 4.12 22.23
N GLU A 20 2.27 2.93 22.00
CA GLU A 20 3.06 2.65 20.81
C GLU A 20 2.24 2.74 19.52
N VAL A 21 0.93 2.44 19.54
CA VAL A 21 0.05 2.56 18.37
C VAL A 21 -0.10 4.04 17.96
N ILE A 22 -0.41 4.91 18.90
CA ILE A 22 -0.54 6.36 18.65
C ILE A 22 0.80 6.94 18.19
N LYS A 23 1.90 6.56 18.83
CA LYS A 23 3.25 6.97 18.43
C LYS A 23 3.55 6.55 16.99
N ASN A 24 3.25 5.30 16.62
CA ASN A 24 3.45 4.77 15.28
C ASN A 24 2.68 5.60 14.22
N ILE A 25 1.40 5.86 14.46
CA ILE A 25 0.55 6.68 13.58
C ILE A 25 1.12 8.11 13.42
N LEU A 26 1.52 8.75 14.52
CA LEU A 26 1.98 10.13 14.50
C LEU A 26 3.38 10.32 13.91
N THR A 27 4.22 9.29 13.94
CA THR A 27 5.62 9.36 13.48
C THR A 27 5.84 8.83 12.07
N ARG A 28 4.91 8.01 11.55
CA ARG A 28 5.01 7.49 10.18
C ARG A 28 5.15 8.62 9.15
N ARG A 29 6.03 8.40 8.17
CA ARG A 29 6.21 9.31 7.01
C ARG A 29 6.30 8.50 5.72
N SER A 30 5.96 9.14 4.60
CA SER A 30 6.21 8.59 3.26
C SER A 30 7.71 8.71 2.94
N ILE A 31 8.37 7.58 2.78
CA ILE A 31 9.79 7.46 2.47
C ILE A 31 9.94 7.22 0.97
N ARG A 32 10.81 8.01 0.32
CA ARG A 32 11.07 7.97 -1.13
C ARG A 32 12.55 7.79 -1.46
N LYS A 33 13.32 7.30 -0.50
CA LYS A 33 14.72 6.93 -0.68
C LYS A 33 14.95 5.66 0.09
N PHE A 34 15.19 4.58 -0.62
CA PHE A 34 15.35 3.24 -0.06
C PHE A 34 16.81 2.80 -0.12
N THR A 35 17.12 1.75 0.62
CA THR A 35 18.37 1.00 0.53
C THR A 35 18.16 -0.21 -0.38
N ASP A 36 19.25 -0.81 -0.86
CA ASP A 36 19.20 -2.04 -1.68
C ASP A 36 18.98 -3.30 -0.85
N GLN A 37 18.76 -3.16 0.47
CA GLN A 37 18.58 -4.28 1.37
C GLN A 37 17.26 -5.02 1.05
N PRO A 38 17.30 -6.32 0.79
CA PRO A 38 16.09 -7.10 0.56
C PRO A 38 15.25 -7.20 1.83
N ILE A 39 13.93 -7.24 1.66
CA ILE A 39 13.00 -7.46 2.76
C ILE A 39 12.77 -8.97 2.89
N PRO A 40 12.95 -9.57 4.08
CA PRO A 40 12.69 -11.00 4.29
C PRO A 40 11.24 -11.36 3.95
N LYS A 41 11.04 -12.57 3.41
CA LYS A 41 9.72 -13.06 3.03
C LYS A 41 8.75 -13.05 4.20
N GLU A 42 9.20 -13.50 5.36
CA GLU A 42 8.41 -13.55 6.60
C GLU A 42 7.92 -12.14 7.01
N THR A 43 8.73 -11.13 6.77
CA THR A 43 8.35 -9.74 7.03
C THR A 43 7.28 -9.26 6.04
N LEU A 44 7.41 -9.60 4.76
CA LEU A 44 6.38 -9.28 3.75
C LEU A 44 5.06 -9.99 4.05
N GLU A 45 5.11 -11.23 4.54
CA GLU A 45 3.93 -11.98 4.98
C GLU A 45 3.22 -11.26 6.14
N VAL A 46 3.95 -10.74 7.13
CA VAL A 46 3.37 -9.94 8.22
C VAL A 46 2.69 -8.68 7.69
N LEU A 47 3.26 -8.01 6.68
CA LEU A 47 2.64 -6.83 6.07
C LEU A 47 1.34 -7.17 5.34
N VAL A 48 1.30 -8.29 4.63
CA VAL A 48 0.08 -8.76 3.96
C VAL A 48 -0.96 -9.23 4.99
N ASP A 49 -0.54 -9.89 6.05
CA ASP A 49 -1.43 -10.25 7.16
C ASP A 49 -2.09 -9.01 7.78
N ALA A 50 -1.33 -7.95 8.01
CA ALA A 50 -1.88 -6.68 8.49
C ALA A 50 -2.93 -6.11 7.53
N ALA A 51 -2.72 -6.23 6.21
CA ALA A 51 -3.68 -5.83 5.20
C ALA A 51 -4.98 -6.65 5.25
N LEU A 52 -4.86 -7.98 5.39
CA LEU A 52 -5.99 -8.90 5.47
C LEU A 52 -6.88 -8.67 6.70
N HIS A 53 -6.35 -8.03 7.74
CA HIS A 53 -7.09 -7.64 8.94
C HIS A 53 -7.73 -6.25 8.85
N ALA A 54 -7.63 -5.58 7.71
CA ALA A 54 -8.32 -4.31 7.53
C ALA A 54 -9.85 -4.50 7.48
N PRO A 55 -10.64 -3.49 7.88
CA PRO A 55 -12.08 -3.55 7.69
C PRO A 55 -12.41 -3.54 6.20
N SER A 56 -13.44 -4.30 5.80
CA SER A 56 -13.97 -4.26 4.44
C SER A 56 -15.50 -4.16 4.44
N GLY A 57 -16.07 -3.56 3.39
CA GLY A 57 -17.50 -3.38 3.26
C GLY A 57 -18.24 -4.71 3.37
N LYS A 58 -19.13 -4.86 4.36
CA LYS A 58 -19.84 -6.11 4.69
C LYS A 58 -18.94 -7.33 4.93
N GLY A 59 -17.65 -7.15 5.15
CA GLY A 59 -16.68 -8.23 5.33
C GLY A 59 -16.43 -9.06 4.06
N LEU A 60 -16.65 -8.50 2.88
CA LEU A 60 -16.55 -9.21 1.61
C LEU A 60 -15.13 -9.60 1.23
N GLN A 61 -14.13 -8.77 1.60
CA GLN A 61 -12.70 -9.02 1.37
C GLN A 61 -12.37 -9.43 -0.08
N THR A 62 -12.92 -8.70 -1.02
CA THR A 62 -12.78 -8.97 -2.47
C THR A 62 -11.43 -8.54 -3.06
N TRP A 63 -10.53 -8.04 -2.22
CA TRP A 63 -9.18 -7.65 -2.59
C TRP A 63 -8.26 -8.82 -2.90
N LYS A 64 -7.18 -8.52 -3.61
CA LYS A 64 -6.02 -9.39 -3.78
C LYS A 64 -4.75 -8.58 -3.54
N PHE A 65 -3.79 -9.18 -2.85
CA PHE A 65 -2.47 -8.59 -2.63
C PHE A 65 -1.43 -9.35 -3.47
N THR A 66 -0.77 -8.64 -4.36
CA THR A 66 0.33 -9.18 -5.18
C THR A 66 1.64 -8.62 -4.67
N VAL A 67 2.57 -9.49 -4.27
CA VAL A 67 3.89 -9.11 -3.74
C VAL A 67 4.96 -9.44 -4.75
N ILE A 68 5.77 -8.45 -5.13
CA ILE A 68 6.85 -8.57 -6.11
C ILE A 68 8.16 -8.21 -5.45
N THR A 69 9.12 -9.14 -5.48
CA THR A 69 10.48 -8.97 -4.95
C THR A 69 11.57 -9.22 -6.01
N ASN A 70 11.18 -9.80 -7.16
CA ASN A 70 12.09 -10.01 -8.27
C ASN A 70 12.45 -8.67 -8.92
N LYS A 71 13.73 -8.32 -8.96
CA LYS A 71 14.22 -7.04 -9.47
C LYS A 71 13.89 -6.81 -10.95
N ASP A 72 13.96 -7.86 -11.78
CA ASP A 72 13.66 -7.74 -13.21
C ASP A 72 12.15 -7.52 -13.44
N ALA A 73 11.32 -8.20 -12.66
CA ALA A 73 9.87 -8.01 -12.68
C ALA A 73 9.48 -6.58 -12.23
N ILE A 74 10.12 -6.06 -11.17
CA ILE A 74 9.95 -4.67 -10.74
C ILE A 74 10.38 -3.71 -11.85
N ALA A 75 11.56 -3.91 -12.44
CA ALA A 75 12.07 -3.06 -13.51
C ALA A 75 11.14 -3.05 -14.73
N ARG A 76 10.62 -4.22 -15.13
CA ARG A 76 9.64 -4.34 -16.23
C ARG A 76 8.37 -3.53 -15.96
N LEU A 77 7.81 -3.67 -14.76
CA LEU A 77 6.61 -2.92 -14.37
C LEU A 77 6.88 -1.41 -14.32
N VAL A 78 7.98 -0.99 -13.72
CA VAL A 78 8.38 0.42 -13.62
C VAL A 78 8.57 1.05 -15.00
N ALA A 79 9.22 0.33 -15.93
CA ALA A 79 9.43 0.80 -17.30
C ALA A 79 8.08 0.98 -18.04
N ALA A 80 7.16 0.02 -17.92
CA ALA A 80 5.85 0.11 -18.53
C ALA A 80 5.01 1.27 -17.97
N ILE A 81 5.03 1.48 -16.64
CA ILE A 81 4.37 2.62 -16.00
C ILE A 81 4.99 3.94 -16.48
N GLY A 82 6.32 4.04 -16.52
CA GLY A 82 7.01 5.23 -16.99
C GLY A 82 6.65 5.60 -18.43
N ALA A 83 6.60 4.60 -19.32
CA ALA A 83 6.21 4.76 -20.72
C ALA A 83 4.75 5.26 -20.85
N GLU A 84 3.81 4.63 -20.14
CA GLU A 84 2.39 5.01 -20.18
C GLU A 84 2.16 6.42 -19.62
N LEU A 85 2.86 6.78 -18.55
CA LEU A 85 2.81 8.12 -17.95
C LEU A 85 3.59 9.18 -18.76
N LYS A 86 4.35 8.78 -19.80
CA LYS A 86 5.26 9.64 -20.56
C LYS A 86 6.25 10.39 -19.65
N ARG A 87 6.82 9.65 -18.68
CA ARG A 87 7.76 10.17 -17.70
C ARG A 87 9.13 9.56 -17.91
N ASP A 88 10.04 10.35 -18.51
CA ASP A 88 11.45 9.96 -18.63
C ASP A 88 12.10 9.80 -17.25
N GLY A 89 12.87 8.72 -17.08
CA GLY A 89 13.57 8.44 -15.82
C GLY A 89 12.67 8.04 -14.65
N TYR A 90 11.43 7.61 -14.92
CA TYR A 90 10.56 7.09 -13.86
C TYR A 90 11.15 5.82 -13.24
N ASP A 91 11.37 5.80 -11.94
CA ASP A 91 12.12 4.76 -11.21
C ASP A 91 11.36 4.16 -10.03
N MET A 92 10.17 4.66 -9.73
CA MET A 92 9.38 4.27 -8.54
C MET A 92 10.22 4.30 -7.25
N TYR A 93 11.25 5.15 -7.18
CA TYR A 93 12.20 5.28 -6.06
C TYR A 93 13.04 4.02 -5.78
N HIS A 94 13.21 3.12 -6.74
CA HIS A 94 13.99 1.86 -6.63
C HIS A 94 13.59 1.00 -5.41
N PRO A 95 12.35 0.51 -5.31
CA PRO A 95 11.92 -0.26 -4.17
C PRO A 95 12.53 -1.65 -4.14
N ALA A 96 12.80 -2.19 -2.94
CA ALA A 96 13.22 -3.58 -2.76
C ALA A 96 12.06 -4.58 -2.92
N ALA A 97 10.82 -4.13 -2.70
CA ALA A 97 9.60 -4.91 -2.90
C ALA A 97 8.43 -3.96 -3.23
N ILE A 98 7.45 -4.51 -3.94
CA ILE A 98 6.16 -3.85 -4.21
C ILE A 98 5.05 -4.74 -3.67
N ILE A 99 4.12 -4.17 -2.90
CA ILE A 99 2.86 -4.81 -2.51
C ILE A 99 1.75 -4.05 -3.24
N MET A 100 1.04 -4.74 -4.11
CA MET A 100 -0.04 -4.18 -4.93
C MET A 100 -1.38 -4.73 -4.46
N PRO A 101 -2.20 -3.95 -3.73
CA PRO A 101 -3.59 -4.29 -3.51
C PRO A 101 -4.40 -3.97 -4.76
N SER A 102 -5.13 -4.97 -5.26
CA SER A 102 -6.15 -4.81 -6.30
C SER A 102 -7.49 -5.27 -5.77
N ASN A 103 -8.58 -4.78 -6.33
CA ASN A 103 -9.92 -5.14 -5.90
C ASN A 103 -10.88 -5.14 -7.11
N ILE A 104 -12.04 -5.78 -6.95
CA ILE A 104 -13.04 -5.85 -8.02
C ILE A 104 -13.41 -4.45 -8.51
N THR A 105 -13.43 -4.27 -9.83
CA THR A 105 -13.62 -2.97 -10.49
C THR A 105 -14.94 -2.31 -10.12
N ASP A 106 -16.02 -3.10 -10.07
CA ASP A 106 -17.38 -2.63 -9.82
C ASP A 106 -17.81 -2.72 -8.35
N GLY A 107 -16.86 -2.96 -7.43
CA GLY A 107 -17.17 -3.06 -6.02
C GLY A 107 -17.46 -1.70 -5.39
N ILE A 108 -18.59 -1.59 -4.71
CA ILE A 108 -19.07 -0.32 -4.10
C ILE A 108 -18.04 0.25 -3.11
N TRP A 109 -17.31 -0.63 -2.40
CA TRP A 109 -16.34 -0.24 -1.36
C TRP A 109 -14.90 -0.57 -1.72
N SER A 110 -14.64 -1.00 -2.97
CA SER A 110 -13.30 -1.48 -3.38
C SER A 110 -12.19 -0.47 -3.11
N LYS A 111 -12.47 0.81 -3.31
CA LYS A 111 -11.53 1.90 -3.08
C LYS A 111 -11.25 2.11 -1.57
N GLU A 112 -12.31 2.17 -0.78
CA GLU A 112 -12.23 2.35 0.67
C GLU A 112 -11.55 1.14 1.33
N ASP A 113 -11.93 -0.06 0.92
CA ASP A 113 -11.34 -1.31 1.41
C ASP A 113 -9.85 -1.36 1.12
N ASN A 114 -9.43 -1.06 -0.12
CA ASN A 114 -8.01 -0.99 -0.48
C ASN A 114 -7.25 0.08 0.31
N ALA A 115 -7.85 1.24 0.53
CA ALA A 115 -7.22 2.31 1.31
C ALA A 115 -7.00 1.90 2.77
N CYS A 116 -7.98 1.23 3.39
CA CYS A 116 -7.84 0.70 4.75
C CYS A 116 -6.74 -0.38 4.82
N ALA A 117 -6.68 -1.27 3.85
CA ALA A 117 -5.65 -2.31 3.78
C ALA A 117 -4.25 -1.71 3.58
N LEU A 118 -4.11 -0.73 2.69
CA LEU A 118 -2.85 0.00 2.47
C LEU A 118 -2.37 0.72 3.73
N GLU A 119 -3.28 1.37 4.47
CA GLU A 119 -2.88 2.04 5.72
C GLU A 119 -2.38 1.03 6.75
N ASN A 120 -3.01 -0.15 6.87
CA ASN A 120 -2.50 -1.21 7.73
C ASN A 120 -1.09 -1.66 7.33
N ILE A 121 -0.83 -1.86 6.02
CA ILE A 121 0.53 -2.19 5.52
C ILE A 121 1.54 -1.12 5.90
N ILE A 122 1.21 0.15 5.68
CA ILE A 122 2.09 1.28 5.92
C ILE A 122 2.41 1.44 7.41
N LEU A 123 1.41 1.27 8.27
CA LEU A 123 1.60 1.32 9.72
C LEU A 123 2.41 0.12 10.23
N ALA A 124 2.15 -1.07 9.73
CA ALA A 124 2.92 -2.26 10.06
C ALA A 124 4.38 -2.12 9.60
N ALA A 125 4.62 -1.65 8.37
CA ALA A 125 5.96 -1.40 7.86
C ALA A 125 6.72 -0.42 8.75
N HIS A 126 6.08 0.70 9.13
CA HIS A 126 6.71 1.70 10.01
C HIS A 126 7.05 1.13 11.38
N SER A 127 6.18 0.32 11.98
CA SER A 127 6.45 -0.33 13.27
C SER A 127 7.63 -1.31 13.24
N LEU A 128 7.93 -1.86 12.06
CA LEU A 128 9.04 -2.77 11.80
C LEU A 128 10.32 -2.04 11.32
N GLY A 129 10.31 -0.69 11.28
CA GLY A 129 11.44 0.10 10.80
C GLY A 129 11.61 0.10 9.28
N ILE A 130 10.58 -0.31 8.53
CA ILE A 130 10.59 -0.37 7.06
C ILE A 130 10.01 0.92 6.50
N GLY A 131 10.78 1.58 5.62
CA GLY A 131 10.30 2.75 4.88
C GLY A 131 9.29 2.34 3.81
N SER A 132 8.17 3.05 3.72
CA SER A 132 7.15 2.81 2.71
C SER A 132 6.58 4.10 2.13
N VAL A 133 5.97 4.00 0.96
CA VAL A 133 5.22 5.09 0.32
C VAL A 133 4.08 4.50 -0.51
N TRP A 134 2.93 5.12 -0.44
CA TRP A 134 1.82 4.83 -1.34
C TRP A 134 2.03 5.52 -2.69
N ILE A 135 2.03 4.74 -3.76
CA ILE A 135 2.13 5.19 -5.14
C ILE A 135 0.82 4.84 -5.86
N ASN A 136 0.11 5.86 -6.34
CA ASN A 136 -1.23 5.69 -6.93
C ASN A 136 -1.26 5.84 -8.46
N GLN A 137 -0.12 5.65 -9.15
CA GLN A 137 -0.06 5.79 -10.61
C GLN A 137 -0.87 4.73 -11.36
N MET A 138 -1.07 3.56 -10.78
CA MET A 138 -1.79 2.44 -11.43
C MET A 138 -3.29 2.72 -11.64
N GLN A 139 -3.89 3.58 -10.86
CA GLN A 139 -5.34 3.81 -10.82
C GLN A 139 -5.96 4.09 -12.21
N ASN A 140 -5.26 4.81 -13.09
CA ASN A 140 -5.81 5.24 -14.38
C ASN A 140 -5.13 4.56 -15.57
N ILE A 141 -4.19 3.66 -15.33
CA ILE A 141 -3.35 3.05 -16.38
C ILE A 141 -3.27 1.52 -16.29
N CYS A 142 -3.88 0.91 -15.28
CA CYS A 142 -3.81 -0.55 -15.09
C CYS A 142 -4.39 -1.35 -16.25
N ASP A 143 -5.32 -0.75 -17.03
CA ASP A 143 -5.94 -1.37 -18.21
C ASP A 143 -5.18 -1.08 -19.53
N ALA A 144 -4.10 -0.29 -19.47
CA ALA A 144 -3.25 -0.10 -20.64
C ALA A 144 -2.64 -1.45 -21.07
N PRO A 145 -2.66 -1.81 -22.38
CA PRO A 145 -2.32 -3.17 -22.81
C PRO A 145 -0.98 -3.70 -22.31
N ALA A 146 0.07 -2.86 -22.35
CA ALA A 146 1.41 -3.24 -21.89
C ALA A 146 1.49 -3.45 -20.37
N ILE A 147 0.66 -2.74 -19.59
CA ILE A 147 0.59 -2.91 -18.14
C ILE A 147 -0.29 -4.11 -17.81
N ARG A 148 -1.42 -4.28 -18.48
CA ARG A 148 -2.34 -5.40 -18.26
C ARG A 148 -1.63 -6.74 -18.48
N GLU A 149 -0.84 -6.88 -19.57
CA GLU A 149 -0.02 -8.07 -19.83
C GLU A 149 0.88 -8.41 -18.64
N ILE A 150 1.54 -7.41 -18.04
CA ILE A 150 2.41 -7.62 -16.88
C ILE A 150 1.60 -8.04 -15.65
N LEU A 151 0.44 -7.42 -15.44
CA LEU A 151 -0.45 -7.74 -14.33
C LEU A 151 -1.03 -9.16 -14.46
N ASP A 152 -1.31 -9.61 -15.67
CA ASP A 152 -1.75 -10.98 -15.95
C ASP A 152 -0.65 -11.99 -15.62
N ASP A 153 0.60 -11.72 -16.00
CA ASP A 153 1.77 -12.53 -15.63
C ASP A 153 1.94 -12.62 -14.10
N PHE A 154 1.56 -11.56 -13.36
CA PHE A 154 1.56 -11.56 -11.90
C PHE A 154 0.30 -12.19 -11.29
N GLY A 155 -0.63 -12.66 -12.13
CA GLY A 155 -1.86 -13.31 -11.73
C GLY A 155 -2.89 -12.34 -11.11
N VAL A 156 -2.83 -11.04 -11.42
CA VAL A 156 -3.87 -10.08 -11.02
C VAL A 156 -5.14 -10.38 -11.82
N PRO A 157 -6.31 -10.61 -11.18
CA PRO A 157 -7.54 -10.93 -11.88
C PRO A 157 -7.94 -9.83 -12.89
N GLU A 158 -8.47 -10.22 -14.04
CA GLU A 158 -8.88 -9.31 -15.11
C GLU A 158 -9.93 -8.28 -14.65
N ASN A 159 -10.85 -8.72 -13.76
CA ASN A 159 -11.87 -7.86 -13.17
C ASN A 159 -11.41 -7.06 -11.95
N HIS A 160 -10.10 -6.96 -11.70
CA HIS A 160 -9.55 -6.15 -10.65
C HIS A 160 -8.91 -4.87 -11.18
N SER A 161 -9.15 -3.77 -10.46
CA SER A 161 -8.50 -2.47 -10.67
C SER A 161 -7.68 -2.06 -9.45
N PHE A 162 -6.91 -0.99 -9.63
CA PHE A 162 -6.13 -0.33 -8.58
C PHE A 162 -6.78 1.03 -8.26
N PHE A 163 -6.84 1.41 -6.98
CA PHE A 163 -7.57 2.58 -6.49
C PHE A 163 -6.71 3.51 -5.66
#